data_37c4815d8746ac01c8a6bccae0279548
#
_entry.id   37c4815d8746ac01c8a6bccae0279548
#
_cell.length_a   1.000
_cell.length_b   1.000
_cell.length_c   1.000
_cell.angle_alpha   90.00
_cell.angle_beta   90.00
_cell.angle_gamma   90.00
#
_symmetry.space_group_name_H-M   'P 1'
#
loop_
_entity.id
_entity.type
_entity.pdbx_description
1 polymer ?
#
loop_
_entity_poly.entity_id
_entity_poly.type
_entity_poly.pdbx_seq_one_letter_code
_entity_poly.pdbx_strand_id
1 'polypeptide(L)'
;GARKRLMAEKFKEAKKKTAVAKLNDVPTSPRKMRLVADTVRGVEVNRAIDLLHFSKRQPSIRLEKLLRSAIANWEAKNPDQSKELDNGNVYVKTIMVNEGRTLKRIRPCPQGRAGRIRKRSNHVTIILDVKKPTTVEENK
;
A
#
# COMPACT_ATOMS: atom_id res chain seq x y z
N GLY A 1 -9.47 -31.21 13.49
CA GLY A 1 -10.11 -30.93 14.67
C GLY A 1 -10.34 -29.50 15.09
N ALA A 2 -10.66 -29.34 16.35
CA ALA A 2 -11.00 -28.05 16.96
C ALA A 2 -9.92 -26.98 16.83
N ARG A 3 -8.64 -27.35 16.94
CA ARG A 3 -7.51 -26.42 16.74
C ARG A 3 -7.49 -25.77 15.39
N LYS A 4 -7.73 -26.54 14.32
CA LYS A 4 -7.76 -26.00 12.95
C LYS A 4 -8.90 -25.00 12.76
N ARG A 5 -10.07 -25.28 13.35
CA ARG A 5 -11.23 -24.37 13.29
C ARG A 5 -10.94 -23.06 14.03
N LEU A 6 -10.40 -23.13 15.25
CA LEU A 6 -10.04 -21.96 16.04
C LEU A 6 -8.99 -21.09 15.35
N MET A 7 -7.97 -21.70 14.74
CA MET A 7 -6.97 -20.96 13.98
C MET A 7 -7.56 -20.31 12.74
N ALA A 8 -8.47 -21.01 12.05
CA ALA A 8 -9.15 -20.45 10.88
C ALA A 8 -10.07 -19.27 11.26
N GLU A 9 -10.76 -19.36 12.40
CA GLU A 9 -11.60 -18.27 12.91
C GLU A 9 -10.77 -17.05 13.30
N LYS A 10 -9.69 -17.24 14.06
CA LYS A 10 -8.75 -16.17 14.41
C LYS A 10 -8.16 -15.50 13.15
N PHE A 11 -7.85 -16.30 12.13
CA PHE A 11 -7.32 -15.78 10.88
C PHE A 11 -8.38 -14.99 10.10
N LYS A 12 -9.63 -15.45 10.11
CA LYS A 12 -10.76 -14.71 9.52
C LYS A 12 -11.03 -13.39 10.26
N GLU A 13 -10.96 -13.39 11.58
CA GLU A 13 -11.12 -12.18 12.40
C GLU A 13 -10.00 -11.18 12.16
N ALA A 14 -8.75 -11.66 12.08
CA ALA A 14 -7.62 -10.82 11.75
C ALA A 14 -7.77 -10.18 10.37
N LYS A 15 -8.27 -10.92 9.38
CA LYS A 15 -8.57 -10.40 8.04
C LYS A 15 -9.70 -9.37 8.04
N LYS A 16 -10.67 -9.50 8.92
CA LYS A 16 -11.76 -8.51 9.02
C LYS A 16 -11.27 -7.16 9.52
N LYS A 17 -10.24 -7.13 10.36
CA LYS A 17 -9.68 -5.91 10.94
C LYS A 17 -8.75 -5.16 10.00
N THR A 18 -8.22 -5.81 8.99
CA THR A 18 -7.31 -5.20 8.03
C THR A 18 -8.03 -4.84 6.74
N ALA A 19 -7.68 -3.71 6.17
CA ALA A 19 -8.17 -3.31 4.85
C ALA A 19 -7.06 -3.42 3.82
N VAL A 20 -7.41 -3.92 2.65
CA VAL A 20 -6.47 -4.12 1.54
C VAL A 20 -6.95 -3.32 0.33
N ALA A 21 -6.04 -2.62 -0.30
CA ALA A 21 -6.26 -1.99 -1.60
C ALA A 21 -5.15 -2.39 -2.57
N LYS A 22 -5.53 -2.68 -3.80
CA LYS A 22 -4.61 -3.10 -4.85
C LYS A 22 -4.73 -2.18 -6.05
N LEU A 23 -3.59 -1.83 -6.62
CA LEU A 23 -3.50 -1.10 -7.88
C LEU A 23 -2.65 -1.93 -8.84
N ASN A 24 -3.27 -2.44 -9.89
CA ASN A 24 -2.61 -3.31 -10.85
C ASN A 24 -2.25 -2.54 -12.12
N ASP A 25 -1.22 -3.01 -12.81
CA ASP A 25 -0.81 -2.52 -14.13
C ASP A 25 -0.48 -1.01 -14.14
N VAL A 26 0.23 -0.54 -13.13
CA VAL A 26 0.71 0.83 -13.07
C VAL A 26 1.85 1.02 -14.08
N PRO A 27 1.74 1.95 -15.04
CA PRO A 27 2.74 2.12 -16.10
C PRO A 27 3.98 2.89 -15.63
N THR A 28 4.54 2.51 -14.50
CA THR A 28 5.79 3.05 -13.96
C THR A 28 6.72 1.93 -13.57
N SER A 29 8.01 2.24 -13.48
CA SER A 29 9.00 1.26 -13.02
C SER A 29 8.74 0.85 -11.56
N PRO A 30 8.80 -0.45 -11.22
CA PRO A 30 8.68 -0.89 -9.83
C PRO A 30 9.71 -0.23 -8.93
N ARG A 31 10.91 -0.01 -9.40
CA ARG A 31 12.00 0.60 -8.65
C ARG A 31 11.67 2.03 -8.23
N LYS A 32 11.11 2.83 -9.13
CA LYS A 32 10.69 4.21 -8.84
C LYS A 32 9.51 4.23 -7.86
N MET A 33 8.57 3.30 -8.01
CA MET A 33 7.44 3.16 -7.10
C MET A 33 7.89 2.77 -5.69
N ARG A 34 8.86 1.88 -5.57
CA ARG A 34 9.40 1.43 -4.27
C ARG A 34 10.04 2.57 -3.48
N LEU A 35 10.69 3.51 -4.16
CA LEU A 35 11.28 4.68 -3.50
C LEU A 35 10.22 5.51 -2.76
N VAL A 36 9.07 5.71 -3.39
CA VAL A 36 7.96 6.44 -2.77
C VAL A 36 7.25 5.58 -1.73
N ALA A 37 7.06 4.30 -1.99
CA ALA A 37 6.43 3.37 -1.05
C ALA A 37 7.19 3.29 0.28
N ASP A 38 8.51 3.32 0.25
CA ASP A 38 9.35 3.26 1.43
C ASP A 38 9.16 4.47 2.36
N THR A 39 8.77 5.63 1.82
CA THR A 39 8.54 6.84 2.62
C THR A 39 7.28 6.75 3.49
N VAL A 40 6.32 5.93 3.10
CA VAL A 40 5.02 5.82 3.80
C VAL A 40 4.83 4.50 4.54
N ARG A 41 5.79 3.59 4.44
CA ARG A 41 5.71 2.30 5.13
C ARG A 41 5.75 2.49 6.65
N GLY A 42 4.75 1.96 7.35
CA GLY A 42 4.66 2.06 8.80
C GLY A 42 4.23 3.42 9.34
N VAL A 43 3.87 4.35 8.48
CA VAL A 43 3.46 5.71 8.85
C VAL A 43 1.94 5.75 9.05
N GLU A 44 1.50 6.61 9.97
CA GLU A 44 0.08 6.88 10.16
C GLU A 44 -0.57 7.35 8.86
N VAL A 45 -1.81 6.92 8.64
CA VAL A 45 -2.54 7.16 7.38
C VAL A 45 -2.66 8.64 7.04
N ASN A 46 -3.03 9.49 7.97
CA ASN A 46 -3.20 10.93 7.73
C ASN A 46 -1.87 11.59 7.34
N ARG A 47 -0.81 11.25 8.06
CA ARG A 47 0.54 11.72 7.74
C ARG A 47 1.05 11.16 6.41
N ALA A 48 0.72 9.92 6.10
CA ALA A 48 1.10 9.29 4.84
C ALA A 48 0.46 10.01 3.64
N ILE A 49 -0.81 10.40 3.76
CA ILE A 49 -1.50 11.20 2.72
C ILE A 49 -0.78 12.52 2.51
N ASP A 50 -0.43 13.22 3.58
CA ASP A 50 0.27 14.50 3.50
C ASP A 50 1.65 14.35 2.84
N LEU A 51 2.40 13.32 3.23
CA LEU A 51 3.70 13.03 2.63
C LEU A 51 3.59 12.76 1.13
N LEU A 52 2.59 12.01 0.69
CA LEU A 52 2.36 11.69 -0.72
C LEU A 52 1.86 12.91 -1.49
N HIS A 53 0.99 13.71 -0.88
CA HIS A 53 0.44 14.91 -1.52
C HIS A 53 1.52 15.96 -1.83
N PHE A 54 2.43 16.17 -0.91
CA PHE A 54 3.52 17.15 -1.06
C PHE A 54 4.78 16.58 -1.71
N SER A 55 4.79 15.31 -2.06
CA SER A 55 5.91 14.70 -2.75
C SER A 55 5.98 15.18 -4.20
N LYS A 56 7.18 15.53 -4.65
CA LYS A 56 7.43 15.95 -6.04
C LYS A 56 7.55 14.77 -7.02
N ARG A 57 7.59 13.55 -6.51
CA ARG A 57 7.76 12.33 -7.32
C ARG A 57 6.45 11.94 -7.99
N GLN A 58 6.50 11.61 -9.28
CA GLN A 58 5.32 11.24 -10.06
C GLN A 58 4.53 10.04 -9.48
N PRO A 59 5.17 8.95 -9.02
CA PRO A 59 4.43 7.82 -8.46
C PRO A 59 3.59 8.16 -7.23
N SER A 60 3.90 9.24 -6.52
CA SER A 60 3.20 9.63 -5.29
C SER A 60 1.72 9.94 -5.54
N ILE A 61 1.36 10.48 -6.70
CA ILE A 61 -0.03 10.80 -7.05
C ILE A 61 -0.88 9.53 -7.07
N ARG A 62 -0.36 8.47 -7.66
CA ARG A 62 -1.05 7.18 -7.76
C ARG A 62 -1.14 6.47 -6.42
N LEU A 63 -0.07 6.53 -5.62
CA LEU A 63 -0.07 5.99 -4.27
C LEU A 63 -1.04 6.73 -3.35
N GLU A 64 -1.15 8.05 -3.47
CA GLU A 64 -2.12 8.84 -2.72
C GLU A 64 -3.54 8.37 -3.00
N LYS A 65 -3.90 8.21 -4.26
CA LYS A 65 -5.22 7.72 -4.66
C LYS A 65 -5.48 6.30 -4.15
N LEU A 66 -4.47 5.44 -4.23
CA LEU A 66 -4.58 4.07 -3.71
C LEU A 66 -4.76 4.07 -2.20
N LEU A 67 -4.03 4.92 -1.49
CA LEU A 67 -4.15 5.05 -0.04
C LEU A 67 -5.54 5.55 0.38
N ARG A 68 -6.10 6.50 -0.34
CA ARG A 68 -7.47 6.98 -0.13
C ARG A 68 -8.49 5.86 -0.34
N SER A 69 -8.29 5.04 -1.37
CA SER A 69 -9.11 3.85 -1.60
C SER A 69 -9.00 2.84 -0.46
N ALA A 70 -7.79 2.63 0.05
CA ALA A 70 -7.56 1.75 1.20
C ALA A 70 -8.27 2.26 2.47
N ILE A 71 -8.26 3.57 2.69
CA ILE A 71 -8.98 4.20 3.81
C ILE A 71 -10.49 3.98 3.69
N ALA A 72 -11.04 4.18 2.49
CA ALA A 72 -12.46 3.93 2.24
C ALA A 72 -12.83 2.46 2.48
N ASN A 73 -11.99 1.53 2.07
CA ASN A 73 -12.17 0.10 2.33
C ASN A 73 -12.13 -0.21 3.83
N TRP A 74 -11.22 0.45 4.56
CA TRP A 74 -11.12 0.28 6.00
C TRP A 74 -12.36 0.78 6.72
N GLU A 75 -12.86 1.96 6.35
CA GLU A 75 -14.09 2.53 6.90
C GLU A 75 -15.30 1.63 6.63
N ALA A 76 -15.41 1.08 5.43
CA ALA A 76 -16.49 0.17 5.07
C ALA A 76 -16.46 -1.13 5.88
N LYS A 77 -15.26 -1.63 6.20
CA LYS A 77 -15.09 -2.84 7.03
C LYS A 77 -15.27 -2.58 8.52
N ASN A 78 -14.96 -1.40 8.99
CA ASN A 78 -14.95 -1.03 10.40
C ASN A 78 -15.77 0.24 10.65
N PRO A 79 -17.10 0.23 10.41
CA PRO A 79 -17.91 1.42 10.56
C PRO A 79 -17.96 1.95 11.99
N ASP A 80 -17.77 1.07 12.98
CA ASP A 80 -17.80 1.40 14.40
C ASP A 80 -16.49 2.04 14.90
N GLN A 81 -15.44 1.98 14.11
CA GLN A 81 -14.09 2.44 14.46
C GLN A 81 -13.62 3.67 13.68
N SER A 82 -14.55 4.46 13.17
CA SER A 82 -14.21 5.69 12.44
C SER A 82 -13.38 6.67 13.28
N LYS A 83 -13.57 6.67 14.59
CA LYS A 83 -12.80 7.49 15.54
C LYS A 83 -11.31 7.15 15.55
N GLU A 84 -10.95 5.90 15.23
CA GLU A 84 -9.56 5.47 15.18
C GLU A 84 -8.77 6.18 14.06
N LEU A 85 -9.43 6.52 12.96
CA LEU A 85 -8.83 7.35 11.92
C LEU A 85 -8.53 8.76 12.41
N ASP A 86 -9.49 9.38 13.10
CA ASP A 86 -9.33 10.73 13.63
C ASP A 86 -8.28 10.79 14.74
N ASN A 87 -8.15 9.72 15.52
CA ASN A 87 -7.16 9.62 16.60
C ASN A 87 -5.75 9.25 16.11
N GLY A 88 -5.58 8.97 14.84
CA GLY A 88 -4.28 8.61 14.26
C GLY A 88 -3.80 7.21 14.59
N ASN A 89 -4.71 6.30 14.91
CA ASN A 89 -4.37 4.91 15.24
C ASN A 89 -4.29 3.98 14.03
N VAL A 90 -4.80 4.40 12.88
CA VAL A 90 -4.70 3.63 11.64
C VAL A 90 -3.38 3.95 10.94
N TYR A 91 -2.65 2.92 10.56
CA TYR A 91 -1.34 3.07 9.93
C TYR A 91 -1.18 2.12 8.73
N VAL A 92 -0.24 2.42 7.87
CA VAL A 92 0.14 1.57 6.75
C VAL A 92 0.98 0.43 7.27
N LYS A 93 0.36 -0.74 7.45
CA LYS A 93 1.03 -1.93 7.97
C LYS A 93 2.02 -2.48 6.96
N THR A 94 1.55 -2.68 5.74
CA THR A 94 2.34 -3.28 4.68
C THR A 94 2.06 -2.57 3.37
N ILE A 95 3.11 -2.28 2.64
CA ILE A 95 3.02 -1.81 1.26
C ILE A 95 4.00 -2.63 0.43
N MET A 96 3.48 -3.26 -0.61
CA MET A 96 4.26 -4.13 -1.48
C MET A 96 4.17 -3.64 -2.92
N VAL A 97 5.31 -3.57 -3.58
CA VAL A 97 5.38 -3.23 -4.99
C VAL A 97 5.98 -4.42 -5.73
N ASN A 98 5.17 -5.08 -6.54
CA ASN A 98 5.57 -6.23 -7.33
C ASN A 98 5.76 -5.86 -8.79
N GLU A 99 6.63 -6.55 -9.48
CA GLU A 99 6.83 -6.36 -10.91
C GLU A 99 5.61 -6.83 -11.69
N GLY A 100 5.20 -6.02 -12.67
CA GLY A 100 4.15 -6.36 -13.60
C GLY A 100 4.70 -6.72 -14.97
N ARG A 101 3.80 -6.71 -15.95
CA ARG A 101 4.13 -6.98 -17.34
C ARG A 101 5.10 -5.95 -17.89
N THR A 102 6.10 -6.39 -18.62
CA THR A 102 7.05 -5.52 -19.32
C THR A 102 6.70 -5.49 -20.81
N LEU A 103 6.46 -4.29 -21.33
CA LEU A 103 6.26 -4.07 -22.75
C LEU A 103 7.60 -3.77 -23.40
N LYS A 104 7.93 -4.50 -24.45
CA LYS A 104 9.16 -4.30 -25.21
C LYS A 104 8.89 -3.37 -26.40
N ARG A 105 9.70 -2.34 -26.55
CA ARG A 105 9.63 -1.37 -27.66
C ARG A 105 11.01 -1.24 -28.28
N ILE A 106 11.05 -0.73 -29.50
CA ILE A 106 12.28 -0.53 -30.27
C ILE A 106 12.51 0.97 -30.45
N ARG A 107 13.74 1.39 -30.22
CA ARG A 107 14.19 2.76 -30.46
C ARG A 107 15.30 2.74 -31.54
N PRO A 108 15.22 3.60 -32.57
CA PRO A 108 16.30 3.71 -33.55
C PRO A 108 17.61 4.13 -32.86
N CYS A 109 18.67 3.43 -33.18
CA CYS A 109 20.03 3.74 -32.72
C CYS A 109 20.91 4.10 -33.93
N PRO A 110 22.07 4.79 -33.72
CA PRO A 110 23.02 5.10 -34.78
C PRO A 110 23.43 3.83 -35.55
N GLN A 111 23.78 4.02 -36.83
CA GLN A 111 24.23 2.95 -37.75
C GLN A 111 23.16 1.88 -38.08
N GLY A 112 21.88 2.27 -38.10
CA GLY A 112 20.78 1.36 -38.46
C GLY A 112 20.49 0.27 -37.45
N ARG A 113 21.06 0.35 -36.23
CA ARG A 113 20.79 -0.61 -35.16
C ARG A 113 19.52 -0.22 -34.41
N ALA A 114 18.81 -1.21 -33.88
CA ALA A 114 17.64 -0.99 -33.02
C ALA A 114 18.00 -1.22 -31.56
N GLY A 115 17.76 -0.19 -30.74
CA GLY A 115 17.87 -0.30 -29.27
C GLY A 115 16.56 -0.76 -28.65
N ARG A 116 16.65 -1.60 -27.64
CA ARG A 116 15.46 -2.10 -26.92
C ARG A 116 15.07 -1.13 -25.80
N ILE A 117 13.79 -0.82 -25.69
CA ILE A 117 13.19 -0.11 -24.58
C ILE A 117 12.25 -1.05 -23.86
N ARG A 118 12.39 -1.14 -22.54
CA ARG A 118 11.49 -1.92 -21.69
C ARG A 118 10.56 -0.96 -20.95
N LYS A 119 9.28 -1.00 -21.28
CA LYS A 119 8.24 -0.28 -20.55
C LYS A 119 7.74 -1.17 -19.41
N ARG A 120 8.27 -0.93 -18.23
CA ARG A 120 7.94 -1.72 -17.04
C ARG A 120 6.64 -1.24 -16.42
N SER A 121 5.94 -2.17 -15.79
CA SER A 121 4.77 -1.87 -14.98
C SER A 121 4.94 -2.50 -13.59
N ASN A 122 4.05 -2.13 -12.68
CA ASN A 122 4.08 -2.67 -11.32
C ASN A 122 2.68 -2.87 -10.78
N HIS A 123 2.60 -3.66 -9.72
CA HIS A 123 1.40 -3.89 -8.94
C HIS A 123 1.66 -3.47 -7.51
N VAL A 124 0.82 -2.62 -6.96
CA VAL A 124 0.96 -2.12 -5.59
C VAL A 124 -0.16 -2.68 -4.73
N THR A 125 0.20 -3.19 -3.57
CA THR A 125 -0.75 -3.64 -2.55
C THR A 125 -0.49 -2.89 -1.26
N ILE A 126 -1.53 -2.25 -0.71
CA ILE A 126 -1.48 -1.55 0.58
C ILE A 126 -2.39 -2.28 1.56
N ILE A 127 -1.89 -2.55 2.74
CA ILE A 127 -2.64 -3.11 3.85
C ILE A 127 -2.62 -2.12 5.00
N LEU A 128 -3.80 -1.71 5.45
CA LEU A 128 -3.97 -0.84 6.62
C LEU A 128 -4.36 -1.67 7.83
N ASP A 129 -3.89 -1.25 8.99
CA ASP A 129 -4.25 -1.86 10.27
C ASP A 129 -4.34 -0.78 11.35
N VAL A 130 -4.94 -1.12 12.47
CA VAL A 130 -5.04 -0.26 13.64
C VAL A 130 -3.92 -0.59 14.60
N LYS A 131 -3.22 0.42 15.09
CA LYS A 131 -2.23 0.24 16.17
C LYS A 131 -2.93 -0.25 17.43
N LYS A 132 -2.44 -1.33 17.98
CA LYS A 132 -2.88 -1.75 19.31
C LYS A 132 -2.45 -0.67 20.32
N PRO A 133 -3.33 -0.28 21.24
CA PRO A 133 -2.91 0.64 22.29
C PRO A 133 -1.72 0.03 23.02
N THR A 134 -0.62 0.75 23.03
CA THR A 134 0.52 0.36 23.84
C THR A 134 0.10 0.42 25.29
N THR A 135 0.17 -0.70 25.96
CA THR A 135 -0.16 -0.85 27.37
C THR A 135 0.89 -0.19 28.28
N VAL A 136 1.24 1.05 27.97
CA VAL A 136 2.17 1.83 28.83
C VAL A 136 1.55 2.11 30.19
N GLU A 137 0.23 2.07 30.27
CA GLU A 137 -0.51 2.27 31.50
C GLU A 137 -0.34 1.13 32.51
N GLU A 138 0.08 -0.04 32.08
CA GLU A 138 0.26 -1.21 32.96
C GLU A 138 1.57 -1.20 33.76
N ASN A 139 2.47 -0.26 33.47
CA ASN A 139 3.77 -0.15 34.12
C ASN A 139 3.81 0.92 35.22
N LYS A 140 2.67 1.25 35.76
CA LYS A 140 2.59 2.12 36.93
C LYS A 140 2.54 1.34 38.24
#